data_4e201c5069982269a8a0df3ee251522a
#
_entry.id   4e201c5069982269a8a0df3ee251522a
#
_cell.length_a   1.000
_cell.length_b   1.000
_cell.length_c   1.000
_cell.angle_alpha   90.00
_cell.angle_beta   90.00
_cell.angle_gamma   90.00
#
_symmetry.space_group_name_H-M   'P 1'
#
loop_
_entity.id
_entity.type
_entity.pdbx_description
1 polymer ?
#
loop_
_entity_poly.entity_id
_entity_poly.type
_entity_poly.pdbx_seq_one_letter_code
_entity_poly.pdbx_strand_id
1 'polypeptide(L)'
;MKYLLICGGVGGAKLALGFSKAIDSNSIDIVVNTGDDFNHLGLYVCPDLDTVTYTLSDKVDLKKGWGRSKESWQMLTELDSMGGDTWFQLGDKDLATHIYRTFNLSKGKKLTEVTKDIKDSFGIKENIYPMSDDSVSTFIKTKKDILSFQEYFVKYKCEPTASDFVFKGALTASFNKKIKLDTYDKFIICPSNPFISIGPILALRKFKDYLKNRKQDVVIVSPIVNDRSIKLSLIHISEPTRRLNI
;
A
#
# COMPACT_ATOMS: atom_id res chain seq x y z
N MET A 1 10.05 -11.33 -20.93
CA MET A 1 8.68 -11.28 -20.37
C MET A 1 8.64 -10.17 -19.34
N LYS A 2 7.69 -9.24 -19.44
CA LYS A 2 7.56 -8.10 -18.53
C LYS A 2 6.37 -8.28 -17.59
N TYR A 3 6.57 -8.01 -16.32
CA TYR A 3 5.60 -8.24 -15.24
C TYR A 3 5.17 -6.93 -14.60
N LEU A 4 3.86 -6.77 -14.34
CA LEU A 4 3.34 -5.76 -13.43
C LEU A 4 2.88 -6.44 -12.14
N LEU A 5 3.58 -6.17 -11.04
CA LEU A 5 3.21 -6.65 -9.71
C LEU A 5 2.22 -5.67 -9.09
N ILE A 6 1.07 -6.17 -8.63
CA ILE A 6 0.01 -5.38 -8.01
C ILE A 6 0.05 -5.66 -6.51
N CYS A 7 0.57 -4.70 -5.75
CA CYS A 7 0.94 -4.86 -4.35
C CYS A 7 0.10 -3.98 -3.43
N GLY A 8 -0.26 -4.53 -2.27
CA GLY A 8 -0.46 -3.79 -1.05
C GLY A 8 0.82 -3.84 -0.21
N GLY A 9 0.71 -3.73 1.12
CA GLY A 9 1.87 -3.69 2.03
C GLY A 9 2.68 -4.98 2.14
N VAL A 10 2.75 -5.54 3.33
CA VAL A 10 3.73 -6.58 3.74
C VAL A 10 3.76 -7.82 2.85
N GLY A 11 2.58 -8.38 2.52
CA GLY A 11 2.50 -9.60 1.70
C GLY A 11 2.98 -9.35 0.27
N GLY A 12 2.53 -8.23 -0.32
CA GLY A 12 2.95 -7.78 -1.65
C GLY A 12 4.43 -7.50 -1.73
N ALA A 13 4.98 -6.79 -0.75
CA ALA A 13 6.40 -6.46 -0.67
C ALA A 13 7.30 -7.71 -0.64
N LYS A 14 6.90 -8.75 0.09
CA LYS A 14 7.65 -10.01 0.14
C LYS A 14 7.70 -10.74 -1.21
N LEU A 15 6.57 -10.79 -1.92
CA LEU A 15 6.55 -11.38 -3.25
C LEU A 15 7.34 -10.53 -4.24
N ALA A 16 7.22 -9.21 -4.19
CA ALA A 16 8.00 -8.28 -5.01
C ALA A 16 9.51 -8.47 -4.79
N LEU A 17 9.96 -8.63 -3.54
CA LEU A 17 11.35 -8.95 -3.23
C LEU A 17 11.78 -10.30 -3.83
N GLY A 18 10.90 -11.32 -3.79
CA GLY A 18 11.18 -12.61 -4.43
C GLY A 18 11.38 -12.48 -5.94
N PHE A 19 10.52 -11.71 -6.61
CA PHE A 19 10.65 -11.40 -8.05
C PHE A 19 11.95 -10.63 -8.34
N SER A 20 12.25 -9.58 -7.55
CA SER A 20 13.48 -8.78 -7.70
C SER A 20 14.77 -9.62 -7.60
N LYS A 21 14.75 -10.70 -6.79
CA LYS A 21 15.89 -11.62 -6.67
C LYS A 21 15.96 -12.67 -7.78
N ALA A 22 14.84 -12.98 -8.42
CA ALA A 22 14.74 -14.08 -9.38
C ALA A 22 14.75 -13.62 -10.86
N ILE A 23 14.40 -12.37 -11.13
CA ILE A 23 14.15 -11.85 -12.47
C ILE A 23 14.88 -10.51 -12.63
N ASP A 24 15.28 -10.19 -13.87
CA ASP A 24 15.91 -8.90 -14.21
C ASP A 24 14.99 -7.73 -13.80
N SER A 25 15.54 -6.76 -13.08
CA SER A 25 14.86 -5.58 -12.60
C SER A 25 14.13 -4.78 -13.70
N ASN A 26 14.69 -4.75 -14.93
CA ASN A 26 14.06 -4.10 -16.09
C ASN A 26 12.77 -4.79 -16.56
N SER A 27 12.55 -6.02 -16.13
CA SER A 27 11.36 -6.83 -16.46
C SER A 27 10.26 -6.71 -15.42
N ILE A 28 10.44 -5.90 -14.37
CA ILE A 28 9.52 -5.81 -13.23
C ILE A 28 9.16 -4.35 -12.99
N ASP A 29 7.88 -4.06 -13.04
CA ASP A 29 7.32 -2.83 -12.50
C ASP A 29 6.33 -3.19 -11.36
N ILE A 30 6.26 -2.34 -10.33
CA ILE A 30 5.46 -2.59 -9.14
C ILE A 30 4.50 -1.43 -8.96
N VAL A 31 3.20 -1.71 -8.95
CA VAL A 31 2.16 -0.76 -8.58
C VAL A 31 1.68 -1.05 -7.17
N VAL A 32 1.61 -0.01 -6.34
CA VAL A 32 1.34 -0.13 -4.92
C VAL A 32 0.08 0.64 -4.54
N ASN A 33 -0.70 0.07 -3.63
CA ASN A 33 -1.87 0.69 -3.04
C ASN A 33 -1.51 2.02 -2.36
N THR A 34 -2.35 3.03 -2.59
CA THR A 34 -2.31 4.33 -1.91
C THR A 34 -3.65 4.65 -1.21
N GLY A 35 -4.55 3.66 -1.16
CA GLY A 35 -5.83 3.81 -0.47
C GLY A 35 -5.72 3.95 1.05
N ASP A 36 -4.57 3.59 1.61
CA ASP A 36 -4.26 3.64 3.04
C ASP A 36 -3.42 4.87 3.41
N ASP A 37 -3.09 5.71 2.41
CA ASP A 37 -2.35 6.95 2.60
C ASP A 37 -3.18 7.95 3.42
N PHE A 38 -2.53 8.67 4.31
CA PHE A 38 -3.20 9.61 5.19
C PHE A 38 -2.26 10.72 5.68
N ASN A 39 -2.85 11.77 6.25
CA ASN A 39 -2.09 12.81 6.93
C ASN A 39 -2.02 12.52 8.43
N HIS A 40 -0.82 12.53 8.98
CA HIS A 40 -0.56 12.41 10.41
C HIS A 40 0.49 13.44 10.83
N LEU A 41 0.19 14.24 11.85
CA LEU A 41 1.05 15.32 12.32
C LEU A 41 1.49 16.28 11.19
N GLY A 42 0.62 16.54 10.23
CA GLY A 42 0.90 17.37 9.07
C GLY A 42 1.78 16.70 7.99
N LEU A 43 2.16 15.45 8.17
CA LEU A 43 2.97 14.68 7.24
C LEU A 43 2.13 13.74 6.39
N TYR A 44 2.44 13.62 5.11
CA TYR A 44 1.81 12.68 4.20
C TYR A 44 2.49 11.30 4.34
N VAL A 45 1.78 10.35 4.88
CA VAL A 45 2.24 8.98 5.19
C VAL A 45 1.66 8.01 4.17
N CYS A 46 2.52 7.16 3.58
CA CYS A 46 2.15 6.16 2.58
C CYS A 46 2.58 4.76 3.03
N PRO A 47 1.84 4.09 3.92
CA PRO A 47 2.29 2.88 4.59
C PRO A 47 2.68 1.74 3.65
N ASP A 48 1.89 1.50 2.59
CA ASP A 48 2.14 0.42 1.65
C ASP A 48 3.34 0.72 0.73
N LEU A 49 3.44 1.95 0.20
CA LEU A 49 4.60 2.39 -0.59
C LEU A 49 5.90 2.29 0.22
N ASP A 50 5.87 2.71 1.47
CA ASP A 50 7.03 2.69 2.36
C ASP A 50 7.44 1.25 2.69
N THR A 51 6.48 0.38 3.00
CA THR A 51 6.73 -1.04 3.25
C THR A 51 7.38 -1.71 2.04
N VAL A 52 6.89 -1.47 0.82
CA VAL A 52 7.48 -2.02 -0.41
C VAL A 52 8.89 -1.47 -0.61
N THR A 53 9.08 -0.16 -0.47
CA THR A 53 10.37 0.51 -0.64
C THR A 53 11.40 0.02 0.37
N TYR A 54 11.02 -0.09 1.65
CA TYR A 54 11.93 -0.58 2.69
C TYR A 54 12.27 -2.07 2.53
N THR A 55 11.32 -2.86 2.07
CA THR A 55 11.55 -4.29 1.80
C THR A 55 12.53 -4.51 0.66
N LEU A 56 12.34 -3.81 -0.47
CA LEU A 56 13.21 -3.94 -1.64
C LEU A 56 14.62 -3.38 -1.41
N SER A 57 14.78 -2.42 -0.52
CA SER A 57 16.07 -1.83 -0.14
C SER A 57 16.76 -2.52 1.04
N ASP A 58 16.22 -3.63 1.54
CA ASP A 58 16.72 -4.36 2.71
C ASP A 58 16.78 -3.50 4.00
N LYS A 59 15.88 -2.53 4.11
CA LYS A 59 15.78 -1.60 5.24
C LYS A 59 14.56 -1.83 6.13
N VAL A 60 13.71 -2.81 5.80
CA VAL A 60 12.51 -3.14 6.57
C VAL A 60 12.89 -3.82 7.90
N ASP A 61 12.09 -3.57 8.95
CA ASP A 61 12.15 -4.39 10.17
C ASP A 61 11.56 -5.78 9.88
N LEU A 62 12.43 -6.78 9.80
CA LEU A 62 12.04 -8.16 9.45
C LEU A 62 11.12 -8.81 10.50
N LYS A 63 11.16 -8.37 11.77
CA LYS A 63 10.31 -8.91 12.83
C LYS A 63 8.88 -8.38 12.71
N LYS A 64 8.74 -7.08 12.50
CA LYS A 64 7.43 -6.43 12.30
C LYS A 64 6.89 -6.68 10.88
N GLY A 65 7.76 -6.70 9.88
CA GLY A 65 7.44 -6.78 8.44
C GLY A 65 7.00 -5.45 7.85
N TRP A 66 7.12 -4.34 8.60
CA TRP A 66 6.86 -2.96 8.18
C TRP A 66 7.75 -2.00 8.98
N GLY A 67 7.82 -0.76 8.53
CA GLY A 67 8.70 0.25 9.11
C GLY A 67 10.18 -0.05 8.86
N ARG A 68 11.05 0.83 9.32
CA ARG A 68 12.50 0.69 9.11
C ARG A 68 13.17 -0.11 10.20
N SER A 69 14.20 -0.85 9.84
CA SER A 69 15.06 -1.56 10.80
C SER A 69 15.92 -0.59 11.60
N LYS A 70 16.26 -0.98 12.83
CA LYS A 70 17.13 -0.21 13.73
C LYS A 70 16.62 1.23 13.92
N GLU A 71 15.30 1.36 14.10
CA GLU A 71 14.66 2.64 14.39
C GLU A 71 14.99 3.13 15.79
N SER A 72 15.00 4.45 15.96
CA SER A 72 14.89 5.15 17.24
C SER A 72 13.53 5.86 17.32
N TRP A 73 13.14 6.24 18.54
CA TRP A 73 11.80 6.75 18.83
C TRP A 73 11.87 8.06 19.63
N GLN A 74 12.96 8.82 19.46
CA GLN A 74 13.23 10.02 20.25
C GLN A 74 12.18 11.09 19.98
N MET A 75 11.88 11.36 18.71
CA MET A 75 10.84 12.32 18.33
C MET A 75 9.49 11.95 18.93
N LEU A 76 9.10 10.67 18.83
CA LEU A 76 7.82 10.20 19.34
C LEU A 76 7.74 10.30 20.87
N THR A 77 8.85 10.03 21.57
CA THR A 77 8.95 10.17 23.03
C THR A 77 8.81 11.64 23.46
N GLU A 78 9.50 12.55 22.78
CA GLU A 78 9.38 13.98 23.05
C GLU A 78 7.97 14.50 22.75
N LEU A 79 7.38 14.06 21.64
CA LEU A 79 6.02 14.43 21.29
C LEU A 79 5.00 13.97 22.34
N ASP A 80 5.15 12.75 22.84
CA ASP A 80 4.30 12.20 23.90
C ASP A 80 4.41 13.03 25.19
N SER A 81 5.63 13.47 25.54
CA SER A 81 5.88 14.33 26.71
C SER A 81 5.17 15.70 26.63
N MET A 82 4.91 16.16 25.40
CA MET A 82 4.16 17.39 25.12
C MET A 82 2.65 17.18 25.02
N GLY A 83 2.17 15.93 25.20
CA GLY A 83 0.75 15.57 25.04
C GLY A 83 0.29 15.47 23.59
N GLY A 84 1.22 15.26 22.66
CA GLY A 84 0.90 15.11 21.24
C GLY A 84 0.36 13.74 20.87
N ASP A 85 -0.16 13.62 19.64
CA ASP A 85 -0.74 12.38 19.11
C ASP A 85 0.34 11.34 18.76
N THR A 86 0.43 10.26 19.55
CA THR A 86 1.45 9.19 19.40
C THR A 86 0.86 7.82 19.06
N TRP A 87 -0.44 7.75 18.72
CA TRP A 87 -1.12 6.49 18.41
C TRP A 87 -0.59 5.79 17.16
N PHE A 88 -0.08 6.57 16.18
CA PHE A 88 0.58 6.02 15.01
C PHE A 88 2.10 6.10 15.19
N GLN A 89 2.75 4.95 15.19
CA GLN A 89 4.19 4.86 15.46
C GLN A 89 5.02 5.30 14.25
N LEU A 90 5.70 6.44 14.38
CA LEU A 90 6.68 6.94 13.42
C LEU A 90 8.08 6.88 14.05
N GLY A 91 8.96 6.07 13.47
CA GLY A 91 10.36 6.05 13.86
C GLY A 91 11.14 7.24 13.29
N ASP A 92 12.28 7.59 13.88
CA ASP A 92 13.04 8.80 13.50
C ASP A 92 13.56 8.75 12.06
N LYS A 93 13.94 7.55 11.56
CA LYS A 93 14.36 7.38 10.16
C LYS A 93 13.19 7.37 9.20
N ASP A 94 12.06 6.78 9.60
CA ASP A 94 10.83 6.76 8.83
C ASP A 94 10.28 8.19 8.67
N LEU A 95 10.35 8.97 9.75
CA LEU A 95 9.99 10.39 9.76
C LEU A 95 10.71 11.19 8.66
N ALA A 96 12.00 10.91 8.41
CA ALA A 96 12.75 11.58 7.34
C ALA A 96 12.11 11.34 5.96
N THR A 97 11.60 10.13 5.70
CA THR A 97 10.90 9.78 4.46
C THR A 97 9.60 10.58 4.32
N HIS A 98 8.82 10.69 5.40
CA HIS A 98 7.56 11.43 5.41
C HIS A 98 7.77 12.94 5.26
N ILE A 99 8.79 13.51 5.91
CA ILE A 99 9.17 14.92 5.75
C ILE A 99 9.57 15.19 4.30
N TYR A 100 10.46 14.37 3.72
CA TYR A 100 10.88 14.52 2.33
C TYR A 100 9.69 14.47 1.37
N ARG A 101 8.80 13.49 1.55
CA ARG A 101 7.60 13.33 0.74
C ARG A 101 6.70 14.56 0.85
N THR A 102 6.32 14.94 2.07
CA THR A 102 5.41 16.05 2.33
C THR A 102 5.94 17.35 1.75
N PHE A 103 7.22 17.65 1.96
CA PHE A 103 7.86 18.82 1.42
C PHE A 103 7.85 18.89 -0.10
N ASN A 104 8.12 17.77 -0.78
CA ASN A 104 8.11 17.76 -2.24
C ASN A 104 6.69 17.82 -2.83
N LEU A 105 5.71 17.17 -2.18
CA LEU A 105 4.30 17.28 -2.55
C LEU A 105 3.79 18.72 -2.38
N SER A 106 4.17 19.41 -1.30
CA SER A 106 3.79 20.82 -1.09
C SER A 106 4.38 21.78 -2.14
N LYS A 107 5.46 21.38 -2.81
CA LYS A 107 6.03 22.09 -3.98
C LYS A 107 5.36 21.74 -5.31
N GLY A 108 4.29 20.95 -5.30
CA GLY A 108 3.54 20.57 -6.50
C GLY A 108 4.09 19.37 -7.25
N LYS A 109 5.11 18.64 -6.74
CA LYS A 109 5.52 17.35 -7.32
C LYS A 109 4.39 16.33 -7.15
N LYS A 110 4.26 15.44 -8.12
CA LYS A 110 3.33 14.30 -8.04
C LYS A 110 3.88 13.20 -7.15
N LEU A 111 2.99 12.42 -6.55
CA LEU A 111 3.39 11.27 -5.71
C LEU A 111 4.28 10.28 -6.49
N THR A 112 4.00 10.06 -7.77
CA THR A 112 4.85 9.24 -8.66
C THR A 112 6.30 9.75 -8.73
N GLU A 113 6.50 11.06 -8.83
CA GLU A 113 7.84 11.65 -8.90
C GLU A 113 8.58 11.53 -7.57
N VAL A 114 7.87 11.81 -6.48
CA VAL A 114 8.43 11.71 -5.12
C VAL A 114 8.76 10.25 -4.78
N THR A 115 7.90 9.29 -5.17
CA THR A 115 8.17 7.85 -4.99
C THR A 115 9.42 7.43 -5.77
N LYS A 116 9.59 7.94 -6.99
CA LYS A 116 10.80 7.69 -7.78
C LYS A 116 12.04 8.23 -7.07
N ASP A 117 12.02 9.47 -6.60
CA ASP A 117 13.16 10.08 -5.90
C ASP A 117 13.55 9.26 -4.65
N ILE A 118 12.57 8.82 -3.86
CA ILE A 118 12.79 8.01 -2.66
C ILE A 118 13.39 6.65 -3.02
N LYS A 119 12.79 5.91 -3.98
CA LYS A 119 13.31 4.60 -4.37
C LYS A 119 14.73 4.67 -4.93
N ASP A 120 15.04 5.71 -5.72
CA ASP A 120 16.37 5.93 -6.28
C ASP A 120 17.40 6.22 -5.18
N SER A 121 17.03 7.02 -4.16
CA SER A 121 17.89 7.30 -3.00
C SER A 121 18.20 6.04 -2.18
N PHE A 122 17.35 5.02 -2.26
CA PHE A 122 17.55 3.73 -1.60
C PHE A 122 18.22 2.68 -2.49
N GLY A 123 18.60 3.04 -3.72
CA GLY A 123 19.30 2.17 -4.65
C GLY A 123 18.44 1.07 -5.26
N ILE A 124 17.11 1.22 -5.24
CA ILE A 124 16.18 0.26 -5.81
C ILE A 124 16.16 0.42 -7.34
N LYS A 125 16.38 -0.67 -8.05
CA LYS A 125 16.44 -0.68 -9.52
C LYS A 125 15.06 -0.77 -10.15
N GLU A 126 14.17 -1.56 -9.58
CA GLU A 126 12.80 -1.76 -10.04
C GLU A 126 12.01 -0.45 -10.00
N ASN A 127 11.06 -0.30 -10.91
CA ASN A 127 10.15 0.83 -10.82
C ASN A 127 9.04 0.55 -9.81
N ILE A 128 8.85 1.48 -8.88
CA ILE A 128 7.74 1.49 -7.91
C ILE A 128 6.84 2.67 -8.24
N TYR A 129 5.57 2.39 -8.42
CA TYR A 129 4.55 3.38 -8.75
C TYR A 129 3.43 3.38 -7.71
N PRO A 130 2.97 4.54 -7.24
CA PRO A 130 1.66 4.63 -6.60
C PRO A 130 0.57 4.22 -7.59
N MET A 131 -0.51 3.64 -7.14
CA MET A 131 -1.62 3.24 -8.03
C MET A 131 -2.23 4.44 -8.77
N SER A 132 -2.14 5.63 -8.18
CA SER A 132 -2.64 6.90 -8.72
C SER A 132 -1.85 8.07 -8.16
N ASP A 133 -1.78 9.18 -8.90
CA ASP A 133 -1.41 10.49 -8.38
C ASP A 133 -2.62 11.26 -7.83
N ASP A 134 -3.83 10.79 -8.11
CA ASP A 134 -5.06 11.35 -7.57
C ASP A 134 -5.33 10.73 -6.19
N SER A 135 -5.96 11.48 -5.29
CA SER A 135 -6.26 11.01 -3.93
C SER A 135 -7.35 9.93 -3.95
N VAL A 136 -7.02 8.77 -3.39
CA VAL A 136 -7.97 7.70 -3.10
C VAL A 136 -7.78 7.31 -1.65
N SER A 137 -8.87 7.24 -0.87
CA SER A 137 -8.79 6.91 0.56
C SER A 137 -9.79 5.82 0.93
N THR A 138 -9.31 4.85 1.70
CA THR A 138 -10.12 3.74 2.22
C THR A 138 -10.78 4.16 3.52
N PHE A 139 -12.10 4.04 3.58
CA PHE A 139 -12.90 4.23 4.78
C PHE A 139 -13.62 2.95 5.14
N ILE A 140 -13.75 2.72 6.43
CA ILE A 140 -14.46 1.59 7.00
C ILE A 140 -15.79 2.08 7.57
N LYS A 141 -16.89 1.57 7.06
CA LYS A 141 -18.20 1.78 7.67
C LYS A 141 -18.38 0.82 8.84
N THR A 142 -18.74 1.36 9.98
CA THR A 142 -19.16 0.60 11.15
C THR A 142 -20.64 0.86 11.41
N LYS A 143 -21.23 0.22 12.41
CA LYS A 143 -22.64 0.50 12.81
C LYS A 143 -22.86 1.92 13.29
N LYS A 144 -21.82 2.60 13.80
CA LYS A 144 -21.93 3.93 14.41
C LYS A 144 -21.29 5.02 13.56
N ASP A 145 -20.12 4.74 12.95
CA ASP A 145 -19.27 5.74 12.35
C ASP A 145 -18.67 5.28 11.01
N ILE A 146 -18.09 6.24 10.28
CA ILE A 146 -17.23 5.99 9.13
C ILE A 146 -15.82 6.43 9.54
N LEU A 147 -14.92 5.46 9.68
CA LEU A 147 -13.54 5.66 10.14
C LEU A 147 -12.58 5.62 8.96
N SER A 148 -11.49 6.41 9.00
CA SER A 148 -10.37 6.19 8.09
C SER A 148 -9.74 4.82 8.35
N PHE A 149 -9.07 4.25 7.36
CA PHE A 149 -8.45 2.92 7.50
C PHE A 149 -7.48 2.88 8.68
N GLN A 150 -6.62 3.88 8.81
CA GLN A 150 -5.59 3.88 9.86
C GLN A 150 -6.18 4.11 11.25
N GLU A 151 -7.21 4.92 11.39
CA GLU A 151 -7.93 5.02 12.66
C GLU A 151 -8.56 3.68 13.04
N TYR A 152 -9.29 3.05 12.12
CA TYR A 152 -9.91 1.76 12.37
C TYR A 152 -8.88 0.68 12.73
N PHE A 153 -7.79 0.60 11.96
CA PHE A 153 -6.80 -0.46 12.08
C PHE A 153 -5.83 -0.26 13.25
N VAL A 154 -5.28 0.95 13.39
CA VAL A 154 -4.22 1.23 14.38
C VAL A 154 -4.79 1.78 15.67
N LYS A 155 -5.63 2.84 15.58
CA LYS A 155 -6.16 3.50 16.77
C LYS A 155 -7.21 2.65 17.50
N TYR A 156 -8.16 2.08 16.73
CA TYR A 156 -9.25 1.26 17.29
C TYR A 156 -8.98 -0.25 17.22
N LYS A 157 -7.80 -0.70 16.73
CA LYS A 157 -7.35 -2.10 16.70
C LYS A 157 -8.39 -3.07 16.12
N CYS A 158 -9.17 -2.59 15.13
CA CYS A 158 -10.27 -3.33 14.51
C CYS A 158 -11.42 -3.74 15.46
N GLU A 159 -11.55 -3.15 16.64
CA GLU A 159 -12.61 -3.49 17.61
C GLU A 159 -14.02 -3.21 17.08
N PRO A 160 -14.31 -2.06 16.39
CA PRO A 160 -15.63 -1.85 15.83
C PRO A 160 -15.92 -2.85 14.69
N THR A 161 -17.11 -3.45 14.68
CA THR A 161 -17.51 -4.36 13.60
C THR A 161 -17.64 -3.59 12.29
N ALA A 162 -16.81 -3.92 11.30
CA ALA A 162 -16.88 -3.38 9.95
C ALA A 162 -18.10 -3.93 9.20
N SER A 163 -18.87 -3.06 8.56
CA SER A 163 -20.02 -3.45 7.74
C SER A 163 -19.74 -3.31 6.23
N ASP A 164 -18.89 -2.36 5.82
CA ASP A 164 -18.55 -2.12 4.41
C ASP A 164 -17.24 -1.33 4.27
N PHE A 165 -16.67 -1.33 3.05
CA PHE A 165 -15.51 -0.55 2.66
C PHE A 165 -15.89 0.47 1.61
N VAL A 166 -15.41 1.71 1.76
CA VAL A 166 -15.61 2.79 0.80
C VAL A 166 -14.27 3.32 0.33
N PHE A 167 -14.07 3.31 -0.98
CA PHE A 167 -12.87 3.87 -1.63
C PHE A 167 -13.21 5.25 -2.18
N LYS A 168 -13.12 6.26 -1.31
CA LYS A 168 -13.42 7.65 -1.67
C LYS A 168 -12.42 8.14 -2.71
N GLY A 169 -12.91 8.75 -3.79
CA GLY A 169 -12.09 9.24 -4.90
C GLY A 169 -11.82 8.21 -6.01
N ALA A 170 -11.96 6.90 -5.78
CA ALA A 170 -11.59 5.87 -6.75
C ALA A 170 -12.37 5.95 -8.08
N LEU A 171 -13.62 6.43 -8.07
CA LEU A 171 -14.43 6.54 -9.29
C LEU A 171 -13.90 7.59 -10.28
N THR A 172 -13.25 8.63 -9.78
CA THR A 172 -12.72 9.74 -10.59
C THR A 172 -11.22 9.67 -10.78
N ALA A 173 -10.51 8.94 -9.90
CA ALA A 173 -9.07 8.80 -9.95
C ALA A 173 -8.62 8.04 -11.20
N SER A 174 -7.53 8.51 -11.79
CA SER A 174 -6.88 7.85 -12.91
C SER A 174 -5.84 6.84 -12.41
N PHE A 175 -5.81 5.64 -12.99
CA PHE A 175 -4.67 4.75 -12.80
C PHE A 175 -3.37 5.44 -13.24
N ASN A 176 -2.26 5.13 -12.60
CA ASN A 176 -1.00 5.81 -12.81
C ASN A 176 -0.60 5.88 -14.30
N LYS A 177 -0.50 7.09 -14.83
CA LYS A 177 -0.28 7.35 -16.26
C LYS A 177 1.13 6.97 -16.76
N LYS A 178 2.08 6.73 -15.84
CA LYS A 178 3.44 6.27 -16.19
C LYS A 178 3.46 4.77 -16.52
N ILE A 179 2.46 4.02 -16.07
CA ILE A 179 2.32 2.59 -16.33
C ILE A 179 1.61 2.38 -17.67
N LYS A 180 2.35 1.88 -18.65
CA LYS A 180 1.82 1.55 -19.99
C LYS A 180 1.37 0.09 -20.00
N LEU A 181 0.10 -0.16 -19.72
CA LEU A 181 -0.46 -1.49 -19.49
C LEU A 181 -0.20 -2.49 -20.63
N ASP A 182 -0.19 -2.04 -21.88
CA ASP A 182 0.02 -2.89 -23.05
C ASP A 182 1.46 -3.44 -23.19
N THR A 183 2.39 -2.94 -22.38
CA THR A 183 3.80 -3.40 -22.41
C THR A 183 4.05 -4.62 -21.53
N TYR A 184 3.06 -5.04 -20.71
CA TYR A 184 3.22 -6.18 -19.80
C TYR A 184 2.64 -7.46 -20.37
N ASP A 185 3.40 -8.54 -20.21
CA ASP A 185 2.99 -9.89 -20.60
C ASP A 185 2.12 -10.51 -19.51
N LYS A 186 2.40 -10.22 -18.24
CA LYS A 186 1.68 -10.78 -17.08
C LYS A 186 1.43 -9.74 -15.99
N PHE A 187 0.28 -9.87 -15.35
CA PHE A 187 -0.19 -9.08 -14.21
C PHE A 187 -0.28 -9.99 -12.99
N ILE A 188 0.52 -9.71 -11.97
CA ILE A 188 0.60 -10.56 -10.77
C ILE A 188 -0.07 -9.84 -9.61
N ILE A 189 -1.24 -10.29 -9.21
CA ILE A 189 -1.89 -9.83 -7.97
C ILE A 189 -1.18 -10.51 -6.81
N CYS A 190 -0.43 -9.73 -6.05
CA CYS A 190 0.39 -10.21 -4.94
C CYS A 190 -0.46 -10.63 -3.73
N PRO A 191 0.08 -11.47 -2.80
CA PRO A 191 -0.67 -11.99 -1.65
C PRO A 191 -0.86 -10.91 -0.57
N SER A 192 -1.66 -9.91 -0.89
CA SER A 192 -2.08 -8.82 -0.04
C SER A 192 -3.57 -8.97 0.31
N ASN A 193 -4.04 -8.25 1.32
CA ASN A 193 -5.45 -8.31 1.69
C ASN A 193 -6.34 -7.91 0.50
N PRO A 194 -7.27 -8.80 0.06
CA PRO A 194 -8.04 -8.57 -1.15
C PRO A 194 -9.01 -7.37 -1.05
N PHE A 195 -9.47 -7.03 0.16
CA PHE A 195 -10.45 -5.96 0.35
C PHE A 195 -9.80 -4.60 0.50
N ILE A 196 -8.82 -4.47 1.39
CA ILE A 196 -8.26 -3.19 1.82
C ILE A 196 -6.95 -2.82 1.12
N SER A 197 -6.20 -3.80 0.59
CA SER A 197 -4.93 -3.52 -0.10
C SER A 197 -5.05 -3.65 -1.62
N ILE A 198 -5.75 -4.68 -2.12
CA ILE A 198 -5.96 -4.88 -3.56
C ILE A 198 -7.24 -4.18 -4.02
N GLY A 199 -8.27 -4.17 -3.17
CA GLY A 199 -9.56 -3.55 -3.45
C GLY A 199 -9.49 -2.10 -3.94
N PRO A 200 -8.74 -1.20 -3.28
CA PRO A 200 -8.60 0.19 -3.74
C PRO A 200 -8.00 0.30 -5.15
N ILE A 201 -7.00 -0.53 -5.47
CA ILE A 201 -6.38 -0.56 -6.81
C ILE A 201 -7.40 -1.01 -7.86
N LEU A 202 -8.17 -2.07 -7.56
CA LEU A 202 -9.22 -2.58 -8.44
C LEU A 202 -10.48 -1.71 -8.48
N ALA A 203 -10.64 -0.77 -7.54
CA ALA A 203 -11.70 0.23 -7.58
C ALA A 203 -11.46 1.30 -8.66
N LEU A 204 -10.24 1.43 -9.16
CA LEU A 204 -9.91 2.23 -10.34
C LEU A 204 -10.49 1.56 -11.58
N ARG A 205 -11.69 1.98 -11.99
CA ARG A 205 -12.53 1.28 -12.96
C ARG A 205 -11.83 0.93 -14.27
N LYS A 206 -11.11 1.88 -14.88
CA LYS A 206 -10.40 1.64 -16.15
C LYS A 206 -9.34 0.55 -16.02
N PHE A 207 -8.63 0.48 -14.91
CA PHE A 207 -7.64 -0.56 -14.66
C PHE A 207 -8.30 -1.92 -14.44
N LYS A 208 -9.37 -1.96 -13.64
CA LYS A 208 -10.15 -3.19 -13.44
C LYS A 208 -10.70 -3.75 -14.75
N ASP A 209 -11.30 -2.88 -15.59
CA ASP A 209 -11.86 -3.30 -16.88
C ASP A 209 -10.76 -3.79 -17.83
N TYR A 210 -9.59 -3.18 -17.81
CA TYR A 210 -8.42 -3.65 -18.56
C TYR A 210 -8.01 -5.07 -18.15
N LEU A 211 -7.87 -5.33 -16.85
CA LEU A 211 -7.52 -6.68 -16.35
C LEU A 211 -8.58 -7.72 -16.71
N LYS A 212 -9.86 -7.35 -16.67
CA LYS A 212 -10.96 -8.26 -17.10
C LYS A 212 -10.84 -8.71 -18.55
N ASN A 213 -10.37 -7.83 -19.42
CA ASN A 213 -10.17 -8.13 -20.85
C ASN A 213 -8.88 -8.96 -21.09
N ARG A 214 -8.00 -9.04 -20.09
CA ARG A 214 -6.72 -9.76 -20.14
C ARG A 214 -6.64 -10.88 -19.09
N LYS A 215 -7.75 -11.54 -18.74
CA LYS A 215 -7.82 -12.55 -17.68
C LYS A 215 -6.79 -13.67 -17.79
N GLN A 216 -6.46 -14.12 -19.00
CA GLN A 216 -5.46 -15.16 -19.27
C GLN A 216 -4.04 -14.73 -18.89
N ASP A 217 -3.81 -13.42 -18.71
CA ASP A 217 -2.51 -12.87 -18.35
C ASP A 217 -2.45 -12.48 -16.86
N VAL A 218 -3.55 -12.64 -16.12
CA VAL A 218 -3.62 -12.32 -14.70
C VAL A 218 -3.35 -13.56 -13.86
N VAL A 219 -2.36 -13.46 -12.98
CA VAL A 219 -2.04 -14.48 -11.97
C VAL A 219 -2.33 -13.93 -10.59
N ILE A 220 -3.07 -14.66 -9.79
CA ILE A 220 -3.41 -14.26 -8.41
C ILE A 220 -2.69 -15.19 -7.44
N VAL A 221 -1.88 -14.61 -6.55
CA VAL A 221 -1.27 -15.34 -5.44
C VAL A 221 -2.13 -15.10 -4.19
N SER A 222 -2.81 -16.17 -3.75
CA SER A 222 -3.72 -16.07 -2.61
C SER A 222 -2.97 -15.93 -1.28
N PRO A 223 -3.38 -15.01 -0.38
CA PRO A 223 -2.90 -14.96 0.99
C PRO A 223 -3.63 -15.94 1.92
N ILE A 224 -4.55 -16.74 1.40
CA ILE A 224 -5.38 -17.64 2.18
C ILE A 224 -4.80 -19.06 2.13
N VAL A 225 -4.56 -19.66 3.29
CA VAL A 225 -4.11 -21.03 3.47
C VAL A 225 -5.05 -21.71 4.47
N ASN A 226 -5.64 -22.85 4.10
CA ASN A 226 -6.60 -23.60 4.92
C ASN A 226 -7.74 -22.69 5.46
N ASP A 227 -8.37 -21.94 4.57
CA ASP A 227 -9.47 -21.00 4.87
C ASP A 227 -9.13 -19.88 5.87
N ARG A 228 -7.83 -19.68 6.16
CA ARG A 228 -7.35 -18.63 7.05
C ARG A 228 -6.38 -17.70 6.33
N SER A 229 -6.50 -16.42 6.58
CA SER A 229 -5.51 -15.43 6.13
C SER A 229 -4.20 -15.61 6.91
N ILE A 230 -3.06 -15.64 6.20
CA ILE A 230 -1.72 -15.81 6.81
C ILE A 230 -1.38 -14.64 7.75
N LYS A 231 -1.86 -13.45 7.47
CA LYS A 231 -1.72 -12.25 8.30
C LYS A 231 -3.00 -11.43 8.23
N LEU A 232 -3.43 -10.93 9.39
CA LEU A 232 -4.62 -10.14 9.58
C LEU A 232 -5.92 -10.97 9.48
N SER A 233 -6.36 -11.49 10.62
CA SER A 233 -7.77 -11.90 10.79
C SER A 233 -8.67 -10.64 10.82
N LEU A 234 -8.59 -9.84 9.76
CA LEU A 234 -9.52 -8.73 9.51
C LEU A 234 -10.90 -9.24 9.08
N ILE A 235 -11.10 -10.55 9.09
CA ILE A 235 -12.35 -11.17 8.69
C ILE A 235 -13.17 -11.50 9.94
N HIS A 236 -13.45 -10.51 10.78
CA HIS A 236 -14.73 -10.45 11.47
C HIS A 236 -15.76 -9.66 10.62
N ILE A 237 -15.62 -9.75 9.29
CA ILE A 237 -16.70 -9.41 8.38
C ILE A 237 -17.56 -10.67 8.32
N SER A 238 -18.73 -10.58 8.87
CA SER A 238 -19.74 -11.63 8.85
C SER A 238 -20.27 -11.89 7.44
N GLU A 239 -19.43 -12.41 6.54
CA GLU A 239 -19.82 -13.22 5.37
C GLU A 239 -18.64 -13.56 4.48
N PRO A 240 -18.35 -14.84 4.22
CA PRO A 240 -17.28 -15.28 3.33
C PRO A 240 -17.62 -15.22 1.84
N THR A 241 -18.69 -14.55 1.43
CA THR A 241 -19.29 -14.73 0.10
C THR A 241 -19.05 -13.59 -0.90
N ARG A 242 -18.38 -12.51 -0.58
CA ARG A 242 -17.95 -11.54 -1.61
C ARG A 242 -16.69 -12.06 -2.31
N ARG A 243 -16.89 -12.93 -3.30
CA ARG A 243 -15.86 -13.27 -4.28
C ARG A 243 -15.35 -11.99 -4.93
N LEU A 244 -14.02 -11.84 -5.03
CA LEU A 244 -13.42 -10.87 -5.96
C LEU A 244 -13.89 -11.26 -7.36
N ASN A 245 -14.94 -10.62 -7.85
CA ASN A 245 -15.33 -10.73 -9.24
C ASN A 245 -14.33 -9.86 -10.05
N ILE A 246 -13.20 -10.48 -10.41
CA ILE A 246 -12.27 -9.98 -11.42
C ILE A 246 -12.83 -10.35 -12.79
#